data_0ac75066f0a0310fe44ce882d40b89d9
#
_entry.id   0ac75066f0a0310fe44ce882d40b89d9
#
_cell.length_a   1.000
_cell.length_b   1.000
_cell.length_c   1.000
_cell.angle_alpha   90.00
_cell.angle_beta   90.00
_cell.angle_gamma   90.00
#
_symmetry.space_group_name_H-M   'P 1'
#
loop_
_entity.id
_entity.type
_entity.pdbx_description
1 polymer ?
#
loop_
_entity_poly.entity_id
_entity_poly.type
_entity_poly.pdbx_seq_one_letter_code
_entity_poly.pdbx_strand_id
1 'polypeptide(L)'
;MNQFVFHNSLKSQHEGCGCLVGHLFITAAHVVEQGPFLLDANGETMTLDKADAVLYQYDRTPNGADVAVFRIPGMHSTLKLDTATPEVGTMLDTISYERISERQEGDTIFSQHSKEWFEIKEGQATITQVDGNFFLCDTSIILKQGASGSPVFRNGKVFGILHGGREGEPVACSRVLSR
;
A
#
# COMPACT_ATOMS: atom_id res chain seq x y z
N MET A 1 8.00 -10.62 5.90
CA MET A 1 7.71 -9.20 6.22
C MET A 1 8.49 -8.22 5.39
N ASN A 2 9.54 -8.66 4.71
CA ASN A 2 10.36 -7.78 3.85
C ASN A 2 9.65 -7.34 2.57
N GLN A 3 8.47 -7.90 2.27
CA GLN A 3 7.68 -7.52 1.11
C GLN A 3 6.79 -6.31 1.35
N PHE A 4 6.55 -5.99 2.63
CA PHE A 4 5.64 -4.92 3.01
C PHE A 4 6.43 -3.81 3.69
N VAL A 5 6.29 -2.62 3.18
CA VAL A 5 7.03 -1.45 3.65
C VAL A 5 6.07 -0.29 3.87
N PHE A 6 6.48 0.64 4.69
CA PHE A 6 5.72 1.86 4.88
C PHE A 6 6.62 3.06 4.59
N HIS A 7 6.01 4.20 4.41
CA HIS A 7 6.77 5.40 4.10
C HIS A 7 6.18 6.63 4.77
N ASN A 8 7.03 7.61 4.96
CA ASN A 8 6.70 8.88 5.55
C ASN A 8 6.99 10.01 4.57
N SER A 9 6.31 11.12 4.75
CA SER A 9 6.73 12.35 4.08
C SER A 9 8.02 12.88 4.69
N LEU A 10 8.66 13.85 4.04
CA LEU A 10 9.82 14.54 4.60
C LEU A 10 9.49 15.30 5.89
N LYS A 11 8.21 15.47 6.21
CA LYS A 11 7.75 16.08 7.45
C LYS A 11 7.72 15.10 8.61
N SER A 12 8.25 13.91 8.44
CA SER A 12 8.31 12.86 9.46
C SER A 12 6.94 12.42 9.96
N GLN A 13 5.96 12.35 9.07
CA GLN A 13 4.64 11.82 9.38
C GLN A 13 4.36 10.62 8.47
N HIS A 14 3.78 9.58 9.05
CA HIS A 14 3.37 8.43 8.27
C HIS A 14 2.16 8.81 7.41
N GLU A 15 2.29 8.64 6.11
CA GLU A 15 1.25 9.00 5.16
C GLU A 15 0.70 7.83 4.37
N GLY A 16 1.40 6.71 4.33
CA GLY A 16 0.92 5.57 3.58
C GLY A 16 1.82 4.36 3.68
N CYS A 17 1.39 3.33 3.01
CA CYS A 17 2.06 2.04 2.93
C CYS A 17 2.35 1.71 1.47
N GLY A 18 3.01 0.60 1.27
CA GLY A 18 3.25 0.05 -0.05
C GLY A 18 3.82 -1.34 0.07
N CYS A 19 4.14 -1.94 -1.05
CA CYS A 19 4.76 -3.26 -1.06
C CYS A 19 5.81 -3.37 -2.15
N LEU A 20 6.75 -4.28 -1.93
CA LEU A 20 7.74 -4.64 -2.92
C LEU A 20 7.23 -5.82 -3.73
N VAL A 21 7.25 -5.67 -5.05
CA VAL A 21 6.94 -6.74 -5.99
C VAL A 21 8.15 -6.87 -6.90
N GLY A 22 8.95 -7.92 -6.69
CA GLY A 22 10.27 -7.97 -7.30
C GLY A 22 11.10 -6.79 -6.82
N HIS A 23 11.64 -6.00 -7.74
CA HIS A 23 12.40 -4.78 -7.45
C HIS A 23 11.55 -3.51 -7.48
N LEU A 24 10.23 -3.65 -7.58
CA LEU A 24 9.33 -2.50 -7.69
C LEU A 24 8.66 -2.24 -6.35
N PHE A 25 8.66 -0.99 -5.93
CA PHE A 25 7.86 -0.52 -4.81
C PHE A 25 6.58 0.10 -5.35
N ILE A 26 5.44 -0.38 -4.87
CA ILE A 26 4.13 0.03 -5.35
C ILE A 26 3.37 0.67 -4.20
N THR A 27 2.81 1.86 -4.43
CA THR A 27 2.04 2.60 -3.44
C THR A 27 0.91 3.37 -4.12
N ALA A 28 0.08 4.04 -3.34
CA ALA A 28 -0.95 4.92 -3.87
C ALA A 28 -0.33 6.25 -4.35
N ALA A 29 -0.73 6.71 -5.52
CA ALA A 29 -0.16 7.91 -6.10
C ALA A 29 -0.42 9.16 -5.25
N HIS A 30 -1.61 9.27 -4.64
CA HIS A 30 -1.94 10.45 -3.84
C HIS A 30 -1.01 10.63 -2.63
N VAL A 31 -0.40 9.55 -2.15
CA VAL A 31 0.49 9.60 -0.99
C VAL A 31 1.81 10.27 -1.34
N VAL A 32 2.26 10.14 -2.58
CA VAL A 32 3.54 10.69 -3.05
C VAL A 32 3.39 11.96 -3.87
N GLU A 33 2.18 12.46 -4.03
CA GLU A 33 1.89 13.63 -4.84
C GLU A 33 2.53 14.90 -4.30
N GLN A 34 2.60 15.04 -2.99
CA GLN A 34 2.99 16.28 -2.31
C GLN A 34 4.50 16.56 -2.33
N GLY A 35 5.27 15.78 -3.07
CA GLY A 35 6.71 15.99 -3.21
C GLY A 35 7.50 14.83 -2.62
N PRO A 36 8.78 15.06 -2.30
CA PRO A 36 9.65 14.00 -1.82
C PRO A 36 9.11 13.33 -0.56
N PHE A 37 9.34 12.03 -0.48
CA PHE A 37 8.94 11.25 0.69
C PHE A 37 10.07 10.31 1.12
N LEU A 38 10.00 9.89 2.37
CA LEU A 38 10.96 8.95 2.94
C LEU A 38 10.34 7.56 2.94
N LEU A 39 11.08 6.62 2.38
CA LEU A 39 10.70 5.22 2.37
C LEU A 39 11.51 4.47 3.43
N ASP A 40 10.82 3.94 4.42
CA ASP A 40 11.43 3.06 5.43
C ASP A 40 11.18 1.60 5.04
N ALA A 41 12.25 0.87 4.79
CA ALA A 41 12.16 -0.54 4.44
C ALA A 41 13.37 -1.29 4.97
N ASN A 42 13.14 -2.40 5.66
CA ASN A 42 14.22 -3.27 6.18
C ASN A 42 15.29 -2.54 7.00
N GLY A 43 14.86 -1.54 7.78
CA GLY A 43 15.79 -0.73 8.57
C GLY A 43 16.58 0.28 7.77
N GLU A 44 16.37 0.34 6.46
CA GLU A 44 16.99 1.33 5.59
C GLU A 44 15.99 2.42 5.22
N THR A 45 16.52 3.59 4.93
CA THR A 45 15.71 4.72 4.51
C THR A 45 16.26 5.30 3.23
N MET A 46 15.34 5.65 2.34
CA MET A 46 15.70 6.36 1.13
C MET A 46 14.68 7.46 0.86
N THR A 47 15.10 8.47 0.11
CA THR A 47 14.24 9.57 -0.33
C THR A 47 13.85 9.33 -1.78
N LEU A 48 12.56 9.40 -2.06
CA LEU A 48 12.01 9.26 -3.41
C LEU A 48 11.09 10.45 -3.71
N ASP A 49 10.95 10.72 -5.00
CA ASP A 49 10.06 11.77 -5.50
C ASP A 49 9.20 11.19 -6.63
N LYS A 50 8.01 11.73 -6.83
CA LYS A 50 7.16 11.26 -7.92
C LYS A 50 7.82 11.34 -9.29
N ALA A 51 8.78 12.24 -9.46
CA ALA A 51 9.57 12.32 -10.70
C ALA A 51 10.40 11.06 -10.96
N ASP A 52 10.70 10.28 -9.93
CA ASP A 52 11.43 9.02 -10.03
C ASP A 52 10.54 7.83 -10.36
N ALA A 53 9.23 8.02 -10.40
CA ALA A 53 8.31 6.92 -10.64
C ALA A 53 8.44 6.38 -12.07
N VAL A 54 8.45 5.06 -12.19
CA VAL A 54 8.39 4.41 -13.52
C VAL A 54 6.96 4.33 -14.02
N LEU A 55 5.99 4.46 -13.13
CA LEU A 55 4.57 4.57 -13.44
C LEU A 55 3.94 5.49 -12.41
N TYR A 56 3.18 6.46 -12.87
CA TYR A 56 2.43 7.35 -11.99
C TYR A 56 1.07 7.62 -12.63
N GLN A 57 0.02 7.12 -12.00
CA GLN A 57 -1.36 7.28 -12.46
C GLN A 57 -2.18 7.81 -11.30
N TYR A 58 -2.63 9.04 -11.40
CA TYR A 58 -3.48 9.63 -10.39
C TYR A 58 -4.66 10.34 -11.06
N ASP A 59 -5.79 9.64 -11.07
CA ASP A 59 -7.06 10.18 -11.49
C ASP A 59 -7.83 10.52 -10.21
N ARG A 60 -8.11 11.79 -10.02
CA ARG A 60 -8.75 12.30 -8.80
C ARG A 60 -10.23 11.99 -8.70
N THR A 61 -10.80 11.30 -9.69
CA THR A 61 -12.19 10.84 -9.59
C THR A 61 -12.26 9.66 -8.62
N PRO A 62 -13.42 9.45 -7.96
CA PRO A 62 -13.53 8.36 -6.97
C PRO A 62 -13.18 6.97 -7.51
N ASN A 63 -13.37 6.74 -8.80
CA ASN A 63 -13.16 5.45 -9.45
C ASN A 63 -11.92 5.45 -10.35
N GLY A 64 -11.07 6.46 -10.22
CA GLY A 64 -9.88 6.60 -11.02
C GLY A 64 -8.71 5.80 -10.49
N ALA A 65 -7.70 5.61 -11.32
CA ALA A 65 -6.48 4.97 -10.92
C ALA A 65 -5.71 5.85 -9.93
N ASP A 66 -5.11 5.22 -8.92
CA ASP A 66 -4.33 5.89 -7.89
C ASP A 66 -3.16 4.98 -7.53
N VAL A 67 -2.15 4.94 -8.39
CA VAL A 67 -1.02 4.04 -8.24
C VAL A 67 0.28 4.71 -8.68
N ALA A 68 1.35 4.49 -7.91
CA ALA A 68 2.70 4.90 -8.26
C ALA A 68 3.64 3.72 -8.08
N VAL A 69 4.56 3.55 -9.00
CA VAL A 69 5.52 2.45 -9.01
C VAL A 69 6.93 3.03 -9.14
N PHE A 70 7.82 2.57 -8.27
CA PHE A 70 9.21 2.98 -8.25
C PHE A 70 10.12 1.77 -8.35
N ARG A 71 11.21 1.88 -9.10
CA ARG A 71 12.22 0.86 -9.14
C ARG A 71 13.20 1.10 -7.99
N ILE A 72 13.36 0.10 -7.13
CA ILE A 72 14.25 0.19 -5.97
C ILE A 72 15.38 -0.84 -6.12
N PRO A 73 16.53 -0.44 -6.69
CA PRO A 73 17.67 -1.34 -6.75
C PRO A 73 18.14 -1.72 -5.34
N GLY A 74 18.54 -2.97 -5.17
CA GLY A 74 19.03 -3.44 -3.89
C GLY A 74 17.95 -3.99 -2.95
N MET A 75 16.69 -3.81 -3.29
CA MET A 75 15.58 -4.43 -2.57
C MET A 75 14.84 -5.38 -3.49
N HIS A 76 14.45 -6.52 -2.96
CA HIS A 76 13.79 -7.55 -3.75
C HIS A 76 12.80 -8.34 -2.89
N SER A 77 11.67 -8.68 -3.46
CA SER A 77 10.72 -9.60 -2.85
C SER A 77 10.32 -10.69 -3.84
N THR A 78 9.76 -11.77 -3.33
CA THR A 78 9.25 -12.87 -4.14
C THR A 78 7.80 -12.67 -4.58
N LEU A 79 7.16 -11.59 -4.14
CA LEU A 79 5.81 -11.26 -4.58
C LEU A 79 5.77 -10.98 -6.08
N LYS A 80 4.64 -11.32 -6.69
CA LYS A 80 4.39 -11.06 -8.11
C LYS A 80 3.05 -10.34 -8.25
N LEU A 81 2.88 -9.63 -9.36
CA LEU A 81 1.58 -9.06 -9.70
C LEU A 81 0.70 -10.14 -10.27
N ASP A 82 -0.58 -10.13 -9.88
CA ASP A 82 -1.60 -10.92 -10.53
C ASP A 82 -2.30 -10.03 -11.55
N THR A 83 -2.17 -10.37 -12.82
CA THR A 83 -2.75 -9.62 -13.93
C THR A 83 -4.11 -10.16 -14.33
N ALA A 84 -4.56 -11.26 -13.74
CA ALA A 84 -5.89 -11.80 -14.00
C ALA A 84 -6.97 -10.83 -13.49
N THR A 85 -8.11 -10.81 -14.15
CA THR A 85 -9.25 -10.03 -13.69
C THR A 85 -9.78 -10.63 -12.39
N PRO A 86 -9.82 -9.89 -11.30
CA PRO A 86 -10.36 -10.42 -10.06
C PRO A 86 -11.87 -10.65 -10.18
N GLU A 87 -12.37 -11.63 -9.44
CA GLU A 87 -13.78 -11.96 -9.44
C GLU A 87 -14.45 -11.50 -8.15
N VAL A 88 -15.68 -11.04 -8.27
CA VAL A 88 -16.52 -10.72 -7.11
C VAL A 88 -16.66 -11.96 -6.22
N GLY A 89 -16.53 -11.77 -4.93
CA GLY A 89 -16.57 -12.85 -3.94
C GLY A 89 -15.20 -13.43 -3.60
N THR A 90 -14.15 -13.08 -4.33
CA THR A 90 -12.80 -13.53 -4.01
C THR A 90 -12.34 -12.89 -2.70
N MET A 91 -11.82 -13.71 -1.80
CA MET A 91 -11.27 -13.25 -0.54
C MET A 91 -9.75 -13.14 -0.66
N LEU A 92 -9.26 -11.94 -0.46
CA LEU A 92 -7.84 -11.62 -0.49
C LEU A 92 -7.34 -11.29 0.91
N ASP A 93 -6.04 -11.35 1.10
CA ASP A 93 -5.39 -10.89 2.32
C ASP A 93 -4.96 -9.43 2.17
N THR A 94 -4.90 -8.73 3.28
CA THR A 94 -4.34 -7.39 3.32
C THR A 94 -3.48 -7.21 4.56
N ILE A 95 -2.48 -6.36 4.46
CA ILE A 95 -1.60 -6.04 5.57
C ILE A 95 -1.34 -4.54 5.55
N SER A 96 -1.41 -3.92 6.71
CA SER A 96 -1.27 -2.48 6.83
C SER A 96 -0.51 -2.12 8.11
N TYR A 97 -0.04 -0.89 8.17
CA TYR A 97 0.61 -0.33 9.36
C TYR A 97 -0.27 0.75 9.93
N GLU A 98 -0.50 0.68 11.24
CA GLU A 98 -1.27 1.68 11.96
C GLU A 98 -0.40 2.30 13.05
N ARG A 99 -0.36 3.62 13.11
CA ARG A 99 0.35 4.33 14.15
C ARG A 99 -0.31 4.09 15.50
N ILE A 100 0.50 3.77 16.51
CA ILE A 100 0.08 3.60 17.89
C ILE A 100 0.87 4.55 18.78
N SER A 101 0.29 4.93 19.92
CA SER A 101 0.92 5.90 20.82
C SER A 101 2.04 5.29 21.65
N GLU A 102 1.98 3.98 21.93
CA GLU A 102 2.94 3.28 22.76
C GLU A 102 3.28 1.94 22.16
N ARG A 103 4.50 1.46 22.46
CA ARG A 103 4.88 0.10 22.09
C ARG A 103 3.96 -0.89 22.79
N GLN A 104 3.45 -1.83 22.02
CA GLN A 104 2.64 -2.94 22.52
C GLN A 104 3.36 -4.25 22.26
N GLU A 105 2.99 -5.29 23.00
CA GLU A 105 3.46 -6.64 22.69
C GLU A 105 2.86 -7.07 21.37
N GLY A 106 3.64 -7.79 20.58
CA GLY A 106 3.23 -8.32 19.30
C GLY A 106 3.99 -7.70 18.14
N ASP A 107 3.35 -7.66 16.96
CA ASP A 107 3.97 -7.21 15.72
C ASP A 107 3.99 -5.69 15.66
N THR A 108 4.98 -5.07 16.29
CA THR A 108 5.18 -3.63 16.24
C THR A 108 6.55 -3.29 15.67
N ILE A 109 6.63 -2.16 14.99
CA ILE A 109 7.88 -1.62 14.47
C ILE A 109 8.02 -0.16 14.86
N PHE A 110 9.25 0.31 14.94
CA PHE A 110 9.57 1.69 15.23
C PHE A 110 10.17 2.37 14.02
N SER A 111 9.60 3.51 13.61
CA SER A 111 10.16 4.32 12.53
C SER A 111 11.23 5.24 13.09
N GLN A 112 12.45 5.13 12.59
CA GLN A 112 13.56 5.99 12.98
C GLN A 112 13.36 7.44 12.53
N HIS A 113 12.55 7.67 11.52
CA HIS A 113 12.33 9.00 10.95
C HIS A 113 11.20 9.74 11.62
N SER A 114 10.04 9.12 11.73
CA SER A 114 8.90 9.75 12.37
C SER A 114 8.96 9.65 13.89
N LYS A 115 9.85 8.78 14.42
CA LYS A 115 9.94 8.52 15.87
C LYS A 115 8.63 8.01 16.44
N GLU A 116 7.93 7.19 15.67
CA GLU A 116 6.62 6.67 15.99
C GLU A 116 6.62 5.15 15.99
N TRP A 117 5.72 4.57 16.77
CA TRP A 117 5.48 3.13 16.77
C TRP A 117 4.32 2.81 15.84
N PHE A 118 4.43 1.66 15.18
CA PHE A 118 3.39 1.15 14.30
C PHE A 118 3.06 -0.29 14.64
N GLU A 119 1.78 -0.60 14.62
CA GLU A 119 1.27 -1.96 14.70
C GLU A 119 1.02 -2.48 13.31
N ILE A 120 1.38 -3.75 13.08
CA ILE A 120 1.08 -4.42 11.82
C ILE A 120 -0.29 -5.04 11.95
N LYS A 121 -1.20 -4.66 11.06
CA LYS A 121 -2.56 -5.19 11.01
C LYS A 121 -2.72 -6.10 9.81
N GLU A 122 -3.20 -7.31 10.06
CA GLU A 122 -3.50 -8.27 9.03
C GLU A 122 -5.01 -8.52 9.01
N GLY A 123 -5.55 -8.66 7.82
CA GLY A 123 -6.97 -8.91 7.65
C GLY A 123 -7.28 -9.46 6.28
N GLN A 124 -8.57 -9.48 5.98
CA GLN A 124 -9.08 -10.01 4.72
C GLN A 124 -9.86 -8.93 4.01
N ALA A 125 -9.82 -8.98 2.69
CA ALA A 125 -10.55 -8.08 1.80
C ALA A 125 -11.31 -8.92 0.80
N THR A 126 -12.64 -8.87 0.84
CA THR A 126 -13.50 -9.62 -0.06
C THR A 126 -13.97 -8.71 -1.17
N ILE A 127 -13.73 -9.08 -2.41
CA ILE A 127 -14.10 -8.27 -3.57
C ILE A 127 -15.61 -8.23 -3.72
N THR A 128 -16.18 -7.02 -3.75
CA THR A 128 -17.62 -6.82 -3.88
C THR A 128 -18.02 -6.27 -5.24
N GLN A 129 -17.10 -5.58 -5.93
CA GLN A 129 -17.34 -4.99 -7.24
C GLN A 129 -16.04 -4.86 -8.00
N VAL A 130 -16.08 -5.10 -9.30
CA VAL A 130 -14.92 -4.93 -10.19
C VAL A 130 -15.33 -4.01 -11.32
N ASP A 131 -14.50 -3.00 -11.60
CA ASP A 131 -14.74 -2.06 -12.68
C ASP A 131 -13.41 -1.59 -13.28
N GLY A 132 -12.99 -2.26 -14.36
CA GLY A 132 -11.79 -1.87 -15.09
C GLY A 132 -10.53 -1.90 -14.23
N ASN A 133 -10.00 -0.72 -13.96
CA ASN A 133 -8.73 -0.56 -13.25
C ASN A 133 -8.86 -0.48 -11.73
N PHE A 134 -10.08 -0.59 -11.20
CA PHE A 134 -10.29 -0.59 -9.76
C PHE A 134 -11.28 -1.67 -9.35
N PHE A 135 -11.30 -1.98 -8.08
CA PHE A 135 -12.29 -2.84 -7.47
C PHE A 135 -12.59 -2.38 -6.04
N LEU A 136 -13.74 -2.78 -5.54
CA LEU A 136 -14.13 -2.49 -4.17
C LEU A 136 -14.05 -3.76 -3.33
N CYS A 137 -13.66 -3.60 -2.08
CA CYS A 137 -13.55 -4.69 -1.12
C CYS A 137 -14.25 -4.36 0.19
N ASP A 138 -14.86 -5.37 0.80
CA ASP A 138 -15.20 -5.32 2.22
C ASP A 138 -14.02 -5.87 3.00
N THR A 139 -13.58 -5.15 4.03
CA THR A 139 -12.42 -5.54 4.82
C THR A 139 -12.85 -6.03 6.20
N SER A 140 -12.15 -7.05 6.71
CA SER A 140 -12.38 -7.60 8.04
C SER A 140 -11.77 -6.75 9.16
N ILE A 141 -10.90 -5.81 8.79
CA ILE A 141 -10.27 -4.89 9.74
C ILE A 141 -10.65 -3.45 9.37
N ILE A 142 -10.64 -2.58 10.38
CA ILE A 142 -10.84 -1.15 10.15
C ILE A 142 -9.52 -0.57 9.67
N LEU A 143 -9.54 0.03 8.49
CA LEU A 143 -8.38 0.70 7.91
C LEU A 143 -8.47 2.19 8.22
N LYS A 144 -7.42 2.73 8.79
CA LYS A 144 -7.34 4.13 9.19
C LYS A 144 -6.46 4.92 8.25
N GLN A 145 -6.42 6.23 8.46
CA GLN A 145 -5.53 7.11 7.72
C GLN A 145 -4.10 6.59 7.80
N GLY A 146 -3.40 6.56 6.67
CA GLY A 146 -2.08 5.96 6.57
C GLY A 146 -2.08 4.54 6.00
N ALA A 147 -3.25 3.94 5.80
CA ALA A 147 -3.37 2.62 5.18
C ALA A 147 -3.30 2.67 3.65
N SER A 148 -3.37 3.84 3.03
CA SER A 148 -3.28 3.99 1.57
C SER A 148 -1.99 3.37 1.04
N GLY A 149 -2.10 2.60 -0.02
CA GLY A 149 -0.98 1.87 -0.60
C GLY A 149 -0.81 0.45 -0.06
N SER A 150 -1.59 0.07 0.96
CA SER A 150 -1.56 -1.30 1.49
C SER A 150 -1.97 -2.30 0.40
N PRO A 151 -1.25 -3.42 0.27
CA PRO A 151 -1.54 -4.40 -0.76
C PRO A 151 -2.75 -5.25 -0.42
N VAL A 152 -3.46 -5.70 -1.46
CA VAL A 152 -4.40 -6.82 -1.37
C VAL A 152 -3.82 -7.95 -2.21
N PHE A 153 -3.65 -9.10 -1.59
CA PHE A 153 -2.85 -10.17 -2.19
C PHE A 153 -3.37 -11.54 -1.80
N ARG A 154 -2.91 -12.56 -2.51
CA ARG A 154 -3.20 -13.95 -2.19
C ARG A 154 -2.15 -14.85 -2.82
N ASN A 155 -1.65 -15.81 -2.05
CA ASN A 155 -0.68 -16.81 -2.53
C ASN A 155 0.55 -16.18 -3.20
N GLY A 156 1.10 -15.12 -2.61
CA GLY A 156 2.27 -14.45 -3.14
C GLY A 156 2.02 -13.56 -4.35
N LYS A 157 0.77 -13.31 -4.70
CA LYS A 157 0.41 -12.45 -5.82
C LYS A 157 -0.39 -11.25 -5.35
N VAL A 158 0.02 -10.06 -5.78
CA VAL A 158 -0.63 -8.81 -5.45
C VAL A 158 -1.63 -8.46 -6.54
N PHE A 159 -2.89 -8.27 -6.15
CA PHE A 159 -3.98 -7.93 -7.05
C PHE A 159 -4.15 -6.43 -7.23
N GLY A 160 -3.83 -5.68 -6.19
CA GLY A 160 -3.96 -4.23 -6.21
C GLY A 160 -3.56 -3.61 -4.87
N ILE A 161 -3.78 -2.32 -4.76
CA ILE A 161 -3.46 -1.55 -3.57
C ILE A 161 -4.64 -0.71 -3.14
N LEU A 162 -4.78 -0.54 -1.82
CA LEU A 162 -5.82 0.30 -1.24
C LEU A 162 -5.55 1.78 -1.50
N HIS A 163 -6.56 2.54 -1.89
CA HIS A 163 -6.36 3.97 -2.10
C HIS A 163 -7.48 4.85 -1.55
N GLY A 164 -8.55 4.31 -1.06
CA GLY A 164 -9.58 5.13 -0.47
C GLY A 164 -10.70 4.33 0.16
N GLY A 165 -11.51 5.01 0.95
CA GLY A 165 -12.66 4.42 1.61
C GLY A 165 -13.03 5.22 2.84
N ARG A 166 -14.24 4.98 3.33
CA ARG A 166 -14.74 5.52 4.58
C ARG A 166 -15.08 4.36 5.50
N GLU A 167 -14.99 4.60 6.80
CA GLU A 167 -15.38 3.59 7.77
C GLU A 167 -16.81 3.12 7.51
N GLY A 168 -17.00 1.80 7.48
CA GLY A 168 -18.30 1.18 7.23
C GLY A 168 -18.68 1.06 5.74
N GLU A 169 -17.84 1.55 4.83
CA GLU A 169 -18.05 1.45 3.39
C GLU A 169 -16.98 0.57 2.74
N PRO A 170 -17.26 0.01 1.54
CA PRO A 170 -16.23 -0.72 0.81
C PRO A 170 -15.01 0.14 0.51
N VAL A 171 -13.85 -0.48 0.54
CA VAL A 171 -12.57 0.17 0.28
C VAL A 171 -12.23 0.05 -1.19
N ALA A 172 -11.81 1.17 -1.79
CA ALA A 172 -11.40 1.20 -3.19
C ALA A 172 -9.94 0.76 -3.34
N CYS A 173 -9.70 -0.08 -4.33
CA CYS A 173 -8.38 -0.59 -4.66
C CYS A 173 -8.07 -0.33 -6.12
N SER A 174 -6.85 0.12 -6.40
CA SER A 174 -6.36 0.25 -7.77
C SER A 174 -5.65 -1.02 -8.19
N ARG A 175 -5.92 -1.49 -9.39
CA ARG A 175 -5.16 -2.55 -10.01
C ARG A 175 -3.83 -1.99 -10.52
N VAL A 176 -2.79 -2.78 -10.36
CA VAL A 176 -1.49 -2.44 -10.94
C VAL A 176 -1.37 -3.28 -12.20
N LEU A 177 -1.56 -2.64 -13.34
CA LEU A 177 -1.50 -3.33 -14.62
C LEU A 177 -0.05 -3.29 -15.12
N SER A 178 0.51 -4.46 -15.36
CA SER A 178 1.83 -4.55 -15.99
C SER A 178 1.73 -4.14 -17.46
N ARG A 179 2.76 -3.51 -17.92
CA ARG A 179 2.90 -3.17 -19.33
C ARG A 179 4.15 -3.78 -19.90
#